data_282a499bfd4b5c01429acff0557e257e
#
_entry.id   282a499bfd4b5c01429acff0557e257e
#
_cell.length_a   1.000
_cell.length_b   1.000
_cell.length_c   1.000
_cell.angle_alpha   90.00
_cell.angle_beta   90.00
_cell.angle_gamma   90.00
#
_symmetry.space_group_name_H-M   'P 1'
#
loop_
_entity.id
_entity.type
_entity.pdbx_description
1 polymer ?
#
loop_
_entity_poly.entity_id
_entity_poly.type
_entity_poly.pdbx_seq_one_letter_code
_entity_poly.pdbx_strand_id
1 'polypeptide(L)'
;MKALVFDTTFGSWESTRGFELQDVPEPVLDEKKDPTDADKVLLKVHYAGICGTDRGIWNRAAFRDQILGSIKAEGKAYRILGHEFFGEIVKLGSKASALAPSPLIRGVPPSSAGRGVGPLTVGDFVSPESHVVCNKCFQCLRGESHVCTNEKILGISHDGGFAEFVKLPAHIVWKTDTSKIRPELGALQEPFGNAVHAGSVVPLKGKTIAIFGLGPIGLFLTLVARGLGASTIIGVEPNPVSIDMAKRLGIDYVIPLSPLPKGVPPSSAGRVVSPSKGSAAPLQQGLGRGVTTPALAASGTPFRKGDYHRDEAVIKQIEKITNGLGVDVSFEMAGFNSSFNNALFATRRGGDVIAFGIKTGDFVLEDYNRFVVRGLTVHAVIGRRLPETWETTQKLFADPSNKIQENIWNIILEQGKGTILPLKEYTKERFEEMMKKHPKLLIEI
;
A
#
# COMPACT_ATOMS: atom_id res chain seq x y z
N MET A 1 8.37 -3.95 26.10
CA MET A 1 7.85 -4.78 25.00
C MET A 1 8.85 -4.90 23.87
N LYS A 2 8.83 -6.00 23.13
CA LYS A 2 9.65 -6.18 21.93
C LYS A 2 9.07 -5.42 20.75
N ALA A 3 9.95 -4.77 19.94
CA ALA A 3 9.56 -4.07 18.72
C ALA A 3 10.66 -4.06 17.67
N LEU A 4 10.27 -4.03 16.37
CA LEU A 4 11.19 -3.75 15.28
C LEU A 4 11.14 -2.26 14.95
N VAL A 5 12.28 -1.62 15.05
CA VAL A 5 12.41 -0.17 14.94
C VAL A 5 13.45 0.25 13.91
N PHE A 6 13.29 1.46 13.40
CA PHE A 6 14.40 2.29 12.94
C PHE A 6 14.83 3.17 14.11
N ASP A 7 16.11 3.19 14.43
CA ASP A 7 16.64 3.93 15.56
C ASP A 7 17.90 4.72 15.17
N THR A 8 17.86 6.02 15.43
CA THR A 8 18.94 6.97 15.09
C THR A 8 20.19 6.80 15.95
N THR A 9 20.12 6.11 17.09
CA THR A 9 21.26 5.84 17.99
C THR A 9 22.21 4.80 17.44
N PHE A 10 21.74 3.91 16.53
CA PHE A 10 22.58 2.90 15.88
C PHE A 10 23.34 3.44 14.66
N GLY A 11 23.03 4.63 14.20
CA GLY A 11 23.67 5.28 13.08
C GLY A 11 22.74 6.13 12.24
N SER A 12 23.28 6.81 11.23
CA SER A 12 22.47 7.62 10.31
C SER A 12 21.61 6.75 9.41
N TRP A 13 20.63 7.39 8.77
CA TRP A 13 19.80 6.72 7.76
C TRP A 13 20.65 6.08 6.66
N GLU A 14 21.70 6.77 6.22
CA GLU A 14 22.56 6.36 5.11
C GLU A 14 23.56 5.25 5.50
N SER A 15 23.94 5.18 6.79
CA SER A 15 24.95 4.25 7.28
C SER A 15 24.39 2.92 7.78
N THR A 16 23.05 2.82 7.93
CA THR A 16 22.39 1.63 8.49
C THR A 16 21.51 0.94 7.45
N ARG A 17 21.12 -0.30 7.74
CA ARG A 17 20.17 -1.09 6.94
C ARG A 17 19.38 -2.01 7.89
N GLY A 18 18.16 -2.34 7.48
CA GLY A 18 17.33 -3.25 8.22
C GLY A 18 16.61 -2.60 9.40
N PHE A 19 15.94 -3.43 10.19
CA PHE A 19 15.24 -3.03 11.41
C PHE A 19 15.99 -3.59 12.63
N GLU A 20 15.95 -2.86 13.73
CA GLU A 20 16.53 -3.30 15.00
C GLU A 20 15.43 -3.91 15.86
N LEU A 21 15.66 -5.12 16.39
CA LEU A 21 14.79 -5.69 17.43
C LEU A 21 15.23 -5.13 18.79
N GLN A 22 14.34 -4.40 19.44
CA GLN A 22 14.64 -3.72 20.71
C GLN A 22 13.57 -3.97 21.76
N ASP A 23 13.99 -3.81 23.03
CA ASP A 23 13.07 -3.60 24.14
C ASP A 23 12.75 -2.11 24.24
N VAL A 24 11.48 -1.75 24.00
CA VAL A 24 10.98 -0.37 24.09
C VAL A 24 9.91 -0.28 25.18
N PRO A 25 9.65 0.92 25.74
CA PRO A 25 8.54 1.11 26.67
C PRO A 25 7.20 0.69 26.07
N GLU A 26 6.39 -0.01 26.85
CA GLU A 26 5.02 -0.34 26.45
C GLU A 26 4.17 0.94 26.43
N PRO A 27 3.35 1.16 25.39
CA PRO A 27 2.46 2.31 25.34
C PRO A 27 1.34 2.20 26.38
N VAL A 28 1.09 3.30 27.09
CA VAL A 28 0.08 3.37 28.13
C VAL A 28 -1.04 4.31 27.73
N LEU A 29 -2.30 3.91 27.93
CA LEU A 29 -3.44 4.80 27.91
C LEU A 29 -3.59 5.45 29.29
N ASP A 30 -3.35 6.76 29.37
CA ASP A 30 -3.45 7.55 30.62
C ASP A 30 -4.06 8.93 30.31
N GLU A 31 -5.38 9.01 30.40
CA GLU A 31 -6.15 10.24 30.11
C GLU A 31 -5.84 11.39 31.07
N LYS A 32 -5.27 11.12 32.25
CA LYS A 32 -4.84 12.16 33.18
C LYS A 32 -3.57 12.86 32.71
N LYS A 33 -2.67 12.11 32.03
CA LYS A 33 -1.42 12.65 31.45
C LYS A 33 -1.62 13.17 30.03
N ASP A 34 -2.41 12.47 29.22
CA ASP A 34 -2.75 12.82 27.86
C ASP A 34 -4.26 12.73 27.64
N PRO A 35 -5.00 13.84 27.69
CA PRO A 35 -6.46 13.83 27.48
C PRO A 35 -6.88 13.26 26.11
N THR A 36 -6.00 13.24 25.11
CA THR A 36 -6.29 12.62 23.80
C THR A 36 -6.35 11.10 23.86
N ASP A 37 -5.90 10.48 24.95
CA ASP A 37 -6.02 9.05 25.16
C ASP A 37 -7.47 8.59 25.37
N ALA A 38 -8.39 9.53 25.68
CA ALA A 38 -9.84 9.25 25.72
C ALA A 38 -10.36 8.68 24.38
N ASP A 39 -9.78 9.09 23.25
CA ASP A 39 -10.20 8.71 21.91
C ASP A 39 -9.35 7.58 21.31
N LYS A 40 -8.50 6.92 22.11
CA LYS A 40 -7.56 5.90 21.66
C LYS A 40 -7.88 4.50 22.16
N VAL A 41 -7.32 3.53 21.52
CA VAL A 41 -7.29 2.11 21.92
C VAL A 41 -5.86 1.65 22.09
N LEU A 42 -5.64 0.69 22.98
CA LEU A 42 -4.42 -0.09 23.09
C LEU A 42 -4.67 -1.48 22.50
N LEU A 43 -3.91 -1.84 21.49
CA LEU A 43 -3.98 -3.15 20.87
C LEU A 43 -2.79 -4.01 21.31
N LYS A 44 -3.05 -5.29 21.60
CA LYS A 44 -2.07 -6.35 21.54
C LYS A 44 -2.03 -6.88 20.11
N VAL A 45 -0.88 -6.76 19.46
CA VAL A 45 -0.71 -7.20 18.07
C VAL A 45 -0.51 -8.71 18.04
N HIS A 46 -1.10 -9.39 17.06
CA HIS A 46 -0.93 -10.83 16.84
C HIS A 46 -0.16 -11.12 15.54
N TYR A 47 -0.50 -10.42 14.46
CA TYR A 47 0.15 -10.57 13.17
C TYR A 47 0.39 -9.20 12.53
N ALA A 48 1.55 -9.06 11.88
CA ALA A 48 1.88 -7.89 11.09
C ALA A 48 2.41 -8.27 9.71
N GLY A 49 1.88 -7.65 8.66
CA GLY A 49 2.26 -7.88 7.27
C GLY A 49 3.45 -7.03 6.85
N ILE A 50 4.27 -7.56 5.95
CA ILE A 50 5.39 -6.83 5.35
C ILE A 50 4.97 -6.27 3.98
N CYS A 51 4.97 -4.94 3.88
CA CYS A 51 4.66 -4.18 2.68
C CYS A 51 5.90 -3.92 1.80
N GLY A 52 5.67 -3.52 0.55
CA GLY A 52 6.71 -2.94 -0.30
C GLY A 52 7.35 -1.68 0.31
N THR A 53 6.57 -0.88 1.02
CA THR A 53 7.02 0.27 1.82
C THR A 53 8.07 -0.13 2.87
N ASP A 54 7.81 -1.21 3.63
CA ASP A 54 8.74 -1.70 4.64
C ASP A 54 10.06 -2.18 4.02
N ARG A 55 9.98 -2.82 2.83
CA ARG A 55 11.18 -3.18 2.05
C ARG A 55 11.96 -1.96 1.60
N GLY A 56 11.26 -0.87 1.26
CA GLY A 56 11.87 0.42 0.94
C GLY A 56 12.57 1.05 2.15
N ILE A 57 11.95 1.03 3.31
CA ILE A 57 12.54 1.50 4.58
C ILE A 57 13.72 0.61 4.99
N TRP A 58 13.58 -0.71 4.85
CA TRP A 58 14.67 -1.68 5.08
C TRP A 58 15.95 -1.32 4.33
N ASN A 59 15.79 -0.96 3.06
CA ASN A 59 16.90 -0.60 2.18
C ASN A 59 17.28 0.88 2.22
N ARG A 60 16.67 1.68 3.13
CA ARG A 60 16.89 3.15 3.26
C ARG A 60 16.58 3.95 1.99
N ALA A 61 15.67 3.45 1.19
CA ALA A 61 15.33 4.04 -0.10
C ALA A 61 14.02 4.83 -0.09
N ALA A 62 13.23 4.77 0.99
CA ALA A 62 11.92 5.42 1.06
C ALA A 62 11.63 5.99 2.45
N PHE A 63 10.82 7.06 2.51
CA PHE A 63 10.23 7.65 3.72
C PHE A 63 11.22 8.25 4.74
N ARG A 64 12.47 8.53 4.34
CA ARG A 64 13.50 9.11 5.20
C ARG A 64 13.03 10.36 5.94
N ASP A 65 12.54 11.34 5.20
CA ASP A 65 12.24 12.66 5.76
C ASP A 65 11.00 12.61 6.66
N GLN A 66 10.01 11.76 6.33
CA GLN A 66 8.83 11.54 7.16
C GLN A 66 9.19 10.86 8.49
N ILE A 67 10.00 9.79 8.44
CA ILE A 67 10.43 9.07 9.64
C ILE A 67 11.28 9.97 10.52
N LEU A 68 12.35 10.56 9.99
CA LEU A 68 13.24 11.43 10.76
C LEU A 68 12.53 12.68 11.28
N GLY A 69 11.69 13.30 10.46
CA GLY A 69 10.88 14.44 10.85
C GLY A 69 9.93 14.14 12.00
N SER A 70 9.27 12.98 11.97
CA SER A 70 8.34 12.54 13.01
C SER A 70 9.06 12.18 14.32
N ILE A 71 10.18 11.47 14.26
CA ILE A 71 11.03 11.15 15.42
C ILE A 71 11.45 12.45 16.13
N LYS A 72 11.98 13.41 15.36
CA LYS A 72 12.40 14.71 15.87
C LYS A 72 11.23 15.48 16.51
N ALA A 73 10.07 15.52 15.85
CA ALA A 73 8.90 16.22 16.36
C ALA A 73 8.34 15.62 17.65
N GLU A 74 8.51 14.31 17.86
CA GLU A 74 8.09 13.60 19.06
C GLU A 74 9.16 13.56 20.16
N GLY A 75 10.37 14.07 19.90
CA GLY A 75 11.49 14.03 20.84
C GLY A 75 11.97 12.60 21.14
N LYS A 76 11.79 11.68 20.19
CA LYS A 76 12.18 10.26 20.30
C LYS A 76 13.49 10.01 19.54
N ALA A 77 14.12 8.86 19.80
CA ALA A 77 15.27 8.37 19.03
C ALA A 77 14.89 7.35 17.97
N TYR A 78 13.72 6.71 18.08
CA TYR A 78 13.29 5.63 17.22
C TYR A 78 11.86 5.77 16.72
N ARG A 79 11.51 5.01 15.67
CA ARG A 79 10.16 4.78 15.15
C ARG A 79 9.90 3.28 15.12
N ILE A 80 8.80 2.83 15.76
CA ILE A 80 8.28 1.48 15.60
C ILE A 80 7.64 1.40 14.21
N LEU A 81 8.05 0.42 13.41
CA LEU A 81 7.64 0.27 12.02
C LEU A 81 6.39 -0.62 11.87
N GLY A 82 5.97 -0.84 10.60
CA GLY A 82 4.84 -1.70 10.26
C GLY A 82 3.49 -0.99 10.25
N HIS A 83 2.73 -1.16 9.16
CA HIS A 83 1.44 -0.49 8.96
C HIS A 83 0.31 -1.43 8.55
N GLU A 84 0.61 -2.70 8.32
CA GLU A 84 -0.36 -3.75 8.03
C GLU A 84 -0.40 -4.69 9.24
N PHE A 85 -1.41 -4.63 10.11
CA PHE A 85 -1.43 -5.50 11.27
C PHE A 85 -2.84 -5.81 11.78
N PHE A 86 -2.90 -6.81 12.63
CA PHE A 86 -4.09 -7.35 13.25
C PHE A 86 -3.82 -7.63 14.73
N GLY A 87 -4.77 -7.34 15.58
CA GLY A 87 -4.62 -7.55 17.01
C GLY A 87 -5.93 -7.49 17.78
N GLU A 88 -5.81 -7.57 19.10
CA GLU A 88 -6.93 -7.54 20.06
C GLU A 88 -6.89 -6.25 20.86
N ILE A 89 -8.05 -5.63 21.07
CA ILE A 89 -8.19 -4.47 21.96
C ILE A 89 -8.04 -4.93 23.40
N VAL A 90 -6.98 -4.48 24.09
CA VAL A 90 -6.74 -4.78 25.49
C VAL A 90 -7.13 -3.62 26.43
N LYS A 91 -7.25 -2.39 25.91
CA LYS A 91 -7.70 -1.22 26.67
C LYS A 91 -8.35 -0.19 25.75
N LEU A 92 -9.35 0.50 26.28
CA LEU A 92 -10.09 1.57 25.59
C LEU A 92 -10.00 2.87 26.40
N GLY A 93 -9.81 4.00 25.70
CA GLY A 93 -10.06 5.31 26.25
C GLY A 93 -11.57 5.54 26.48
N SER A 94 -11.92 6.44 27.37
CA SER A 94 -13.30 6.65 27.84
C SER A 94 -14.30 7.00 26.73
N LYS A 95 -13.83 7.56 25.61
CA LYS A 95 -14.68 7.92 24.45
C LYS A 95 -14.51 6.97 23.26
N ALA A 96 -13.50 6.09 23.28
CA ALA A 96 -13.12 5.27 22.16
C ALA A 96 -14.23 4.33 21.68
N SER A 97 -15.04 3.79 22.58
CA SER A 97 -16.13 2.86 22.25
C SER A 97 -17.20 3.48 21.31
N ALA A 98 -17.45 4.78 21.41
CA ALA A 98 -18.41 5.48 20.58
C ALA A 98 -17.86 5.94 19.22
N LEU A 99 -16.52 5.92 19.05
CA LEU A 99 -15.82 6.36 17.87
C LEU A 99 -15.67 5.20 16.87
N ALA A 100 -16.79 4.70 16.34
CA ALA A 100 -16.72 3.77 15.22
C ALA A 100 -16.00 4.44 14.01
N PRO A 101 -15.27 3.68 13.17
CA PRO A 101 -14.68 4.24 11.95
C PRO A 101 -15.82 4.80 11.09
N SER A 102 -15.90 6.10 11.01
CA SER A 102 -16.89 6.80 10.19
C SER A 102 -16.24 8.04 9.59
N PRO A 103 -16.19 8.18 8.28
CA PRO A 103 -16.01 9.49 7.70
C PRO A 103 -17.27 10.28 8.09
N LEU A 104 -17.08 11.35 8.86
CA LEU A 104 -18.12 12.35 9.08
C LEU A 104 -18.32 13.11 7.76
N ILE A 105 -19.02 12.51 6.82
CA ILE A 105 -19.53 13.23 5.65
C ILE A 105 -20.66 14.08 6.15
N ARG A 106 -20.45 15.40 6.21
CA ARG A 106 -21.50 16.35 6.61
C ARG A 106 -22.67 16.20 5.65
N GLY A 107 -23.84 15.77 6.18
CA GLY A 107 -25.09 15.64 5.41
C GLY A 107 -25.38 14.26 4.84
N VAL A 108 -24.51 13.28 4.99
CA VAL A 108 -24.83 11.88 4.71
C VAL A 108 -25.10 11.20 6.05
N PRO A 109 -26.34 10.72 6.32
CA PRO A 109 -26.58 9.93 7.51
C PRO A 109 -25.65 8.72 7.46
N PRO A 110 -25.04 8.30 8.60
CA PRO A 110 -24.30 7.06 8.64
C PRO A 110 -25.22 5.97 8.11
N SER A 111 -24.87 5.41 6.95
CA SER A 111 -25.66 4.29 6.42
C SER A 111 -25.64 3.22 7.50
N SER A 112 -26.82 2.76 7.91
CA SER A 112 -26.99 1.71 8.92
C SER A 112 -26.35 0.38 8.50
N ALA A 113 -25.84 0.29 7.29
CA ALA A 113 -25.18 -0.86 6.69
C ALA A 113 -23.63 -0.82 6.74
N GLY A 114 -23.01 0.30 7.11
CA GLY A 114 -21.55 0.51 6.97
C GLY A 114 -20.76 0.47 8.27
N ARG A 115 -21.35 0.01 9.37
CA ARG A 115 -20.63 -0.14 10.63
C ARG A 115 -20.36 -1.62 10.85
N GLY A 116 -19.14 -2.03 10.61
CA GLY A 116 -18.69 -3.30 11.13
C GLY A 116 -19.02 -3.36 12.63
N VAL A 117 -20.12 -4.00 12.93
CA VAL A 117 -20.48 -4.58 14.21
C VAL A 117 -20.25 -3.71 15.47
N GLY A 118 -21.13 -2.74 15.74
CA GLY A 118 -21.30 -2.16 17.09
C GLY A 118 -20.12 -1.36 17.68
N PRO A 119 -20.27 -0.86 18.91
CA PRO A 119 -19.21 -0.13 19.61
C PRO A 119 -17.99 -1.01 19.89
N LEU A 120 -16.79 -0.41 19.92
CA LEU A 120 -15.57 -1.11 20.28
C LEU A 120 -15.60 -1.54 21.75
N THR A 121 -15.14 -2.77 22.03
CA THR A 121 -15.02 -3.35 23.37
C THR A 121 -13.66 -4.00 23.55
N VAL A 122 -13.21 -4.13 24.80
CA VAL A 122 -12.04 -4.96 25.14
C VAL A 122 -12.32 -6.41 24.72
N GLY A 123 -11.35 -7.07 24.12
CA GLY A 123 -11.49 -8.40 23.54
C GLY A 123 -11.90 -8.40 22.05
N ASP A 124 -12.25 -7.26 21.46
CA ASP A 124 -12.50 -7.19 20.01
C ASP A 124 -11.22 -7.40 19.24
N PHE A 125 -11.25 -8.27 18.24
CA PHE A 125 -10.22 -8.40 17.24
C PHE A 125 -10.41 -7.35 16.14
N VAL A 126 -9.30 -6.71 15.74
CA VAL A 126 -9.35 -5.54 14.86
C VAL A 126 -8.18 -5.48 13.90
N SER A 127 -8.40 -4.81 12.77
CA SER A 127 -7.35 -4.39 11.85
C SER A 127 -7.46 -2.88 11.65
N PRO A 128 -6.39 -2.10 11.78
CA PRO A 128 -6.45 -0.66 11.60
C PRO A 128 -6.25 -0.24 10.14
N GLU A 129 -6.85 0.88 9.78
CA GLU A 129 -6.48 1.66 8.62
C GLU A 129 -5.10 2.28 8.87
N SER A 130 -4.17 2.13 7.93
CA SER A 130 -2.81 2.64 8.09
C SER A 130 -2.70 4.16 8.00
N HIS A 131 -3.66 4.82 7.35
CA HIS A 131 -3.73 6.26 7.20
C HIS A 131 -4.55 6.89 8.33
N VAL A 132 -3.88 7.54 9.26
CA VAL A 132 -4.52 8.30 10.34
C VAL A 132 -4.94 9.66 9.79
N VAL A 133 -6.18 9.77 9.35
CA VAL A 133 -6.74 10.95 8.70
C VAL A 133 -7.20 12.01 9.72
N CYS A 134 -7.15 13.29 9.35
CA CYS A 134 -7.43 14.37 10.29
C CYS A 134 -8.92 14.69 10.47
N ASN A 135 -9.82 14.18 9.63
CA ASN A 135 -11.27 14.38 9.62
C ASN A 135 -11.76 15.84 9.53
N LYS A 136 -10.87 16.82 9.25
CA LYS A 136 -11.18 18.25 9.23
C LYS A 136 -10.65 19.03 8.04
N CYS A 137 -9.76 18.48 7.23
CA CYS A 137 -9.30 19.15 6.01
C CYS A 137 -10.38 19.09 4.92
N PHE A 138 -10.18 19.86 3.85
CA PHE A 138 -11.12 19.96 2.74
C PHE A 138 -11.47 18.58 2.17
N GLN A 139 -10.48 17.73 1.94
CA GLN A 139 -10.66 16.38 1.38
C GLN A 139 -11.47 15.48 2.33
N CYS A 140 -11.11 15.48 3.62
CA CYS A 140 -11.85 14.69 4.60
C CYS A 140 -13.32 15.08 4.68
N LEU A 141 -13.63 16.39 4.65
CA LEU A 141 -15.01 16.90 4.72
C LEU A 141 -15.82 16.58 3.46
N ARG A 142 -15.17 16.22 2.35
CA ARG A 142 -15.81 15.78 1.10
C ARG A 142 -15.92 14.26 0.97
N GLY A 143 -15.46 13.50 1.96
CA GLY A 143 -15.43 12.04 1.90
C GLY A 143 -14.22 11.47 1.12
N GLU A 144 -13.24 12.31 0.81
CA GLU A 144 -12.01 11.95 0.09
C GLU A 144 -10.85 11.79 1.09
N SER A 145 -11.10 11.15 2.23
CA SER A 145 -10.13 11.04 3.34
C SER A 145 -8.84 10.30 2.96
N HIS A 146 -8.88 9.43 1.95
CA HIS A 146 -7.72 8.73 1.40
C HIS A 146 -6.65 9.66 0.79
N VAL A 147 -6.98 10.92 0.55
CA VAL A 147 -6.08 11.99 0.11
C VAL A 147 -6.02 13.14 1.13
N CYS A 148 -6.08 12.81 2.41
CA CYS A 148 -6.00 13.76 3.53
C CYS A 148 -4.68 14.53 3.50
N THR A 149 -4.74 15.88 3.53
CA THR A 149 -3.52 16.73 3.51
C THR A 149 -2.74 16.73 4.82
N ASN A 150 -3.33 16.22 5.91
CA ASN A 150 -2.72 16.18 7.24
C ASN A 150 -2.65 14.76 7.78
N GLU A 151 -2.54 13.77 6.90
CA GLU A 151 -2.46 12.38 7.31
C GLU A 151 -1.15 12.08 8.05
N LYS A 152 -1.23 11.11 8.96
CA LYS A 152 -0.08 10.41 9.50
C LYS A 152 -0.20 8.95 9.06
N ILE A 153 0.93 8.30 8.83
CA ILE A 153 0.96 6.90 8.40
C ILE A 153 1.57 6.07 9.53
N LEU A 154 0.88 5.01 9.94
CA LEU A 154 1.38 4.06 10.93
C LEU A 154 2.72 3.47 10.45
N GLY A 155 3.66 3.27 11.37
CA GLY A 155 5.00 2.76 11.04
C GLY A 155 5.92 3.76 10.34
N ILE A 156 5.45 4.98 10.01
CA ILE A 156 6.23 6.02 9.31
C ILE A 156 6.24 7.31 10.11
N SER A 157 5.09 7.99 10.20
CA SER A 157 4.94 9.23 10.95
C SER A 157 4.14 9.07 12.26
N HIS A 158 3.82 7.84 12.62
CA HIS A 158 3.22 7.38 13.86
C HIS A 158 3.78 5.99 14.16
N ASP A 159 3.86 5.56 15.42
CA ASP A 159 4.31 4.21 15.76
C ASP A 159 3.38 3.16 15.16
N GLY A 160 3.97 2.09 14.64
CA GLY A 160 3.30 1.02 13.91
C GLY A 160 3.17 -0.29 14.68
N GLY A 161 2.79 -1.35 13.95
CA GLY A 161 2.42 -2.64 14.51
C GLY A 161 3.53 -3.71 14.54
N PHE A 162 4.79 -3.39 14.25
CA PHE A 162 5.89 -4.34 14.45
C PHE A 162 6.34 -4.36 15.93
N ALA A 163 5.38 -4.51 16.83
CA ALA A 163 5.57 -4.52 18.28
C ALA A 163 4.45 -5.30 18.96
N GLU A 164 4.69 -5.75 20.19
CA GLU A 164 3.70 -6.48 20.98
C GLU A 164 2.45 -5.66 21.27
N PHE A 165 2.59 -4.34 21.45
CA PHE A 165 1.47 -3.42 21.69
C PHE A 165 1.60 -2.15 20.85
N VAL A 166 0.44 -1.58 20.46
CA VAL A 166 0.36 -0.30 19.78
C VAL A 166 -0.82 0.52 20.26
N LYS A 167 -0.62 1.84 20.46
CA LYS A 167 -1.68 2.77 20.85
C LYS A 167 -2.15 3.56 19.62
N LEU A 168 -3.45 3.50 19.31
CA LEU A 168 -4.04 4.01 18.08
C LEU A 168 -5.27 4.86 18.33
N PRO A 169 -5.60 5.85 17.47
CA PRO A 169 -6.91 6.47 17.44
C PRO A 169 -8.01 5.44 17.13
N ALA A 170 -9.08 5.43 17.91
CA ALA A 170 -10.16 4.47 17.75
C ALA A 170 -10.89 4.55 16.39
N HIS A 171 -10.91 5.74 15.77
CA HIS A 171 -11.63 5.98 14.52
C HIS A 171 -10.99 5.31 13.28
N ILE A 172 -9.77 4.78 13.39
CA ILE A 172 -9.12 4.05 12.29
C ILE A 172 -9.21 2.53 12.47
N VAL A 173 -9.84 2.04 13.51
CA VAL A 173 -9.81 0.62 13.90
C VAL A 173 -11.09 -0.09 13.45
N TRP A 174 -10.95 -1.18 12.69
CA TRP A 174 -12.04 -1.95 12.11
C TRP A 174 -12.15 -3.32 12.76
N LYS A 175 -13.34 -3.65 13.29
CA LYS A 175 -13.59 -4.97 13.87
C LYS A 175 -13.43 -6.07 12.81
N THR A 176 -12.82 -7.16 13.21
CA THR A 176 -12.63 -8.36 12.38
C THR A 176 -13.36 -9.54 13.03
N ASP A 177 -14.31 -10.12 12.33
CA ASP A 177 -15.02 -11.32 12.77
C ASP A 177 -14.12 -12.55 12.59
N THR A 178 -13.43 -12.94 13.66
CA THR A 178 -12.50 -14.08 13.65
C THR A 178 -13.19 -15.44 13.51
N SER A 179 -14.51 -15.51 13.62
CA SER A 179 -15.25 -16.73 13.27
C SER A 179 -15.33 -16.95 11.76
N LYS A 180 -15.12 -15.89 10.97
CA LYS A 180 -15.18 -15.91 9.50
C LYS A 180 -13.85 -15.61 8.83
N ILE A 181 -12.99 -14.82 9.47
CA ILE A 181 -11.71 -14.38 8.91
C ILE A 181 -10.58 -14.96 9.76
N ARG A 182 -9.69 -15.69 9.11
CA ARG A 182 -8.50 -16.26 9.77
C ARG A 182 -7.65 -15.14 10.39
N PRO A 183 -7.13 -15.31 11.60
CA PRO A 183 -6.30 -14.30 12.28
C PRO A 183 -5.10 -13.83 11.45
N GLU A 184 -4.40 -14.75 10.77
CA GLU A 184 -3.25 -14.46 9.92
C GLU A 184 -3.64 -13.52 8.76
N LEU A 185 -4.86 -13.66 8.24
CA LEU A 185 -5.36 -12.81 7.16
C LEU A 185 -5.92 -11.48 7.66
N GLY A 186 -6.13 -11.34 8.96
CA GLY A 186 -6.49 -10.08 9.58
C GLY A 186 -5.51 -8.96 9.22
N ALA A 187 -4.19 -9.23 9.29
CA ALA A 187 -3.15 -8.28 8.90
C ALA A 187 -3.11 -7.96 7.40
N LEU A 188 -3.80 -8.74 6.56
CA LEU A 188 -3.84 -8.53 5.12
C LEU A 188 -5.07 -7.76 4.65
N GLN A 189 -6.01 -7.40 5.52
CA GLN A 189 -7.19 -6.62 5.14
C GLN A 189 -6.79 -5.24 4.60
N GLU A 190 -5.81 -4.60 5.21
CA GLU A 190 -5.28 -3.31 4.79
C GLU A 190 -4.72 -3.36 3.36
N PRO A 191 -3.70 -4.22 3.04
CA PRO A 191 -3.16 -4.27 1.69
C PRO A 191 -4.13 -4.88 0.66
N PHE A 192 -5.02 -5.80 1.05
CA PHE A 192 -6.07 -6.30 0.18
C PHE A 192 -7.07 -5.20 -0.20
N GLY A 193 -7.36 -4.30 0.73
CA GLY A 193 -8.16 -3.10 0.48
C GLY A 193 -7.61 -2.21 -0.63
N ASN A 194 -6.29 -2.15 -0.81
CA ASN A 194 -5.68 -1.43 -1.94
C ASN A 194 -6.07 -2.05 -3.29
N ALA A 195 -6.08 -3.39 -3.37
CA ALA A 195 -6.53 -4.10 -4.58
C ALA A 195 -8.03 -3.91 -4.81
N VAL A 196 -8.85 -3.91 -3.74
CA VAL A 196 -10.29 -3.63 -3.81
C VAL A 196 -10.53 -2.21 -4.31
N HIS A 197 -9.83 -1.21 -3.79
CA HIS A 197 -9.96 0.17 -4.25
C HIS A 197 -9.61 0.28 -5.75
N ALA A 198 -8.43 -0.21 -6.16
CA ALA A 198 -8.02 -0.17 -7.55
C ALA A 198 -9.02 -0.89 -8.48
N GLY A 199 -9.47 -2.10 -8.09
CA GLY A 199 -10.41 -2.90 -8.88
C GLY A 199 -11.83 -2.33 -8.96
N SER A 200 -12.19 -1.39 -8.06
CA SER A 200 -13.53 -0.80 -7.97
C SER A 200 -13.65 0.57 -8.67
N VAL A 201 -12.55 1.10 -9.23
CA VAL A 201 -12.56 2.43 -9.89
C VAL A 201 -13.46 2.44 -11.12
N VAL A 202 -13.42 1.35 -11.90
CA VAL A 202 -14.26 1.16 -13.08
C VAL A 202 -14.89 -0.22 -13.07
N PRO A 203 -16.10 -0.41 -13.66
CA PRO A 203 -16.73 -1.72 -13.74
C PRO A 203 -15.85 -2.71 -14.52
N LEU A 204 -15.58 -3.91 -13.95
CA LEU A 204 -14.74 -4.94 -14.58
C LEU A 204 -15.53 -6.08 -15.22
N LYS A 205 -16.83 -6.19 -14.97
CA LYS A 205 -17.66 -7.29 -15.48
C LYS A 205 -17.59 -7.39 -17.02
N GLY A 206 -17.15 -8.55 -17.49
CA GLY A 206 -17.02 -8.86 -18.94
C GLY A 206 -15.82 -8.18 -19.61
N LYS A 207 -14.98 -7.44 -18.89
CA LYS A 207 -13.82 -6.74 -19.47
C LYS A 207 -12.58 -7.61 -19.51
N THR A 208 -11.74 -7.36 -20.51
CA THR A 208 -10.36 -7.85 -20.57
C THR A 208 -9.45 -6.87 -19.87
N ILE A 209 -8.63 -7.33 -18.92
CA ILE A 209 -7.74 -6.48 -18.15
C ILE A 209 -6.28 -6.93 -18.25
N ALA A 210 -5.35 -5.98 -18.07
CA ALA A 210 -3.93 -6.26 -17.89
C ALA A 210 -3.43 -5.72 -16.55
N ILE A 211 -2.65 -6.50 -15.81
CA ILE A 211 -2.04 -6.13 -14.53
C ILE A 211 -0.53 -6.09 -14.73
N PHE A 212 0.06 -4.91 -14.69
CA PHE A 212 1.50 -4.67 -14.80
C PHE A 212 2.12 -4.62 -13.39
N GLY A 213 2.78 -5.70 -13.02
CA GLY A 213 3.30 -5.97 -11.69
C GLY A 213 2.40 -6.92 -10.89
N LEU A 214 2.87 -8.17 -10.69
CA LEU A 214 2.22 -9.20 -9.88
C LEU A 214 2.88 -9.34 -8.50
N GLY A 215 3.27 -8.21 -7.91
CA GLY A 215 3.61 -8.14 -6.50
C GLY A 215 2.37 -8.43 -5.62
N PRO A 216 2.45 -8.32 -4.28
CA PRO A 216 1.35 -8.67 -3.38
C PRO A 216 0.01 -8.04 -3.79
N ILE A 217 0.00 -6.74 -4.13
CA ILE A 217 -1.24 -6.05 -4.51
C ILE A 217 -1.75 -6.53 -5.87
N GLY A 218 -0.87 -6.78 -6.85
CA GLY A 218 -1.26 -7.34 -8.15
C GLY A 218 -1.83 -8.76 -8.04
N LEU A 219 -1.28 -9.59 -7.14
CA LEU A 219 -1.82 -10.93 -6.84
C LEU A 219 -3.21 -10.82 -6.18
N PHE A 220 -3.39 -9.92 -5.22
CA PHE A 220 -4.70 -9.65 -4.63
C PHE A 220 -5.68 -9.12 -5.68
N LEU A 221 -5.23 -8.21 -6.57
CA LEU A 221 -6.07 -7.68 -7.64
C LEU A 221 -6.53 -8.78 -8.61
N THR A 222 -5.73 -9.82 -8.85
CA THR A 222 -6.15 -10.98 -9.66
C THR A 222 -7.40 -11.63 -9.05
N LEU A 223 -7.44 -11.83 -7.73
CA LEU A 223 -8.59 -12.39 -7.02
C LEU A 223 -9.80 -11.45 -7.06
N VAL A 224 -9.56 -10.16 -6.77
CA VAL A 224 -10.61 -9.13 -6.78
C VAL A 224 -11.22 -8.99 -8.17
N ALA A 225 -10.40 -8.86 -9.22
CA ALA A 225 -10.86 -8.68 -10.59
C ALA A 225 -11.69 -9.89 -11.08
N ARG A 226 -11.28 -11.12 -10.71
CA ARG A 226 -12.05 -12.32 -11.00
C ARG A 226 -13.40 -12.26 -10.29
N GLY A 227 -13.43 -11.89 -9.02
CA GLY A 227 -14.67 -11.72 -8.24
C GLY A 227 -15.58 -10.61 -8.79
N LEU A 228 -15.02 -9.57 -9.39
CA LEU A 228 -15.75 -8.48 -10.06
C LEU A 228 -16.18 -8.85 -11.51
N GLY A 229 -15.90 -10.06 -11.95
CA GLY A 229 -16.38 -10.61 -13.23
C GLY A 229 -15.55 -10.20 -14.44
N ALA A 230 -14.27 -9.87 -14.29
CA ALA A 230 -13.36 -9.71 -15.42
C ALA A 230 -13.35 -10.99 -16.26
N SER A 231 -13.50 -10.86 -17.59
CA SER A 231 -13.58 -12.00 -18.51
C SER A 231 -12.19 -12.61 -18.78
N THR A 232 -11.19 -11.74 -18.90
CA THR A 232 -9.80 -12.14 -19.18
C THR A 232 -8.86 -11.30 -18.35
N ILE A 233 -7.92 -11.96 -17.66
CA ILE A 233 -6.90 -11.32 -16.84
C ILE A 233 -5.52 -11.67 -17.39
N ILE A 234 -4.76 -10.65 -17.80
CA ILE A 234 -3.40 -10.77 -18.32
C ILE A 234 -2.45 -10.18 -17.28
N GLY A 235 -1.46 -10.94 -16.81
CA GLY A 235 -0.43 -10.45 -15.91
C GLY A 235 0.89 -10.22 -16.63
N VAL A 236 1.62 -9.19 -16.25
CA VAL A 236 2.96 -8.86 -16.77
C VAL A 236 3.92 -8.75 -15.58
N GLU A 237 4.94 -9.63 -15.50
CA GLU A 237 5.78 -9.75 -14.29
C GLU A 237 7.15 -10.37 -14.64
N PRO A 238 8.27 -9.87 -14.09
CA PRO A 238 9.58 -10.49 -14.24
C PRO A 238 9.88 -11.59 -13.19
N ASN A 239 9.25 -11.58 -12.02
CA ASN A 239 9.59 -12.50 -10.92
C ASN A 239 8.93 -13.87 -11.12
N PRO A 240 9.71 -14.97 -11.27
CA PRO A 240 9.15 -16.29 -11.50
C PRO A 240 8.28 -16.82 -10.34
N VAL A 241 8.56 -16.42 -9.10
CA VAL A 241 7.73 -16.81 -7.94
C VAL A 241 6.35 -16.17 -8.03
N SER A 242 6.27 -14.88 -8.32
CA SER A 242 5.00 -14.17 -8.51
C SER A 242 4.23 -14.71 -9.72
N ILE A 243 4.94 -15.08 -10.80
CA ILE A 243 4.36 -15.69 -12.00
C ILE A 243 3.70 -17.03 -11.65
N ASP A 244 4.38 -17.89 -10.88
CA ASP A 244 3.83 -19.19 -10.45
C ASP A 244 2.58 -18.99 -9.57
N MET A 245 2.68 -18.09 -8.58
CA MET A 245 1.54 -17.77 -7.72
C MET A 245 0.33 -17.28 -8.54
N ALA A 246 0.54 -16.35 -9.49
CA ALA A 246 -0.53 -15.82 -10.33
C ALA A 246 -1.21 -16.92 -11.17
N LYS A 247 -0.44 -17.86 -11.75
CA LYS A 247 -0.97 -19.01 -12.47
C LYS A 247 -1.84 -19.90 -11.57
N ARG A 248 -1.39 -20.16 -10.35
CA ARG A 248 -2.15 -20.94 -9.36
C ARG A 248 -3.41 -20.20 -8.87
N LEU A 249 -3.40 -18.86 -8.88
CA LEU A 249 -4.57 -18.01 -8.60
C LEU A 249 -5.56 -17.93 -9.77
N GLY A 250 -5.27 -18.58 -10.91
CA GLY A 250 -6.18 -18.66 -12.06
C GLY A 250 -6.16 -17.44 -12.98
N ILE A 251 -5.01 -16.78 -13.11
CA ILE A 251 -4.81 -15.76 -14.16
C ILE A 251 -4.83 -16.45 -15.53
N ASP A 252 -5.45 -15.81 -16.54
CA ASP A 252 -5.64 -16.46 -17.84
C ASP A 252 -4.35 -16.47 -18.68
N TYR A 253 -3.60 -15.38 -18.64
CA TYR A 253 -2.33 -15.25 -19.35
C TYR A 253 -1.28 -14.58 -18.46
N VAL A 254 -0.04 -15.02 -18.55
CA VAL A 254 1.11 -14.35 -17.94
C VAL A 254 2.17 -14.10 -19.01
N ILE A 255 2.60 -12.85 -19.11
CA ILE A 255 3.68 -12.41 -19.98
C ILE A 255 4.90 -12.18 -19.08
N PRO A 256 5.92 -13.07 -19.13
CA PRO A 256 7.12 -12.88 -18.37
C PRO A 256 7.95 -11.75 -19.01
N LEU A 257 8.39 -10.80 -18.19
CA LEU A 257 9.39 -9.82 -18.61
C LEU A 257 10.78 -10.45 -18.55
N SER A 258 11.65 -10.09 -19.48
CA SER A 258 13.07 -10.43 -19.35
C SER A 258 13.60 -9.83 -18.03
N PRO A 259 14.36 -10.59 -17.22
CA PRO A 259 14.93 -10.05 -15.99
C PRO A 259 15.71 -8.77 -16.29
N LEU A 260 15.51 -7.74 -15.48
CA LEU A 260 16.33 -6.53 -15.54
C LEU A 260 17.81 -6.93 -15.43
N PRO A 261 18.74 -6.29 -16.16
CA PRO A 261 20.15 -6.59 -16.06
C PRO A 261 20.61 -6.61 -14.60
N LYS A 262 21.37 -7.62 -14.18
CA LYS A 262 21.91 -7.74 -12.82
C LYS A 262 22.58 -6.43 -12.40
N GLY A 263 22.16 -5.86 -11.28
CA GLY A 263 22.72 -4.61 -10.72
C GLY A 263 21.73 -3.44 -10.63
N VAL A 264 20.49 -3.61 -11.08
CA VAL A 264 19.41 -2.66 -10.78
C VAL A 264 18.76 -3.14 -9.48
N PRO A 265 18.87 -2.40 -8.35
CA PRO A 265 18.11 -2.74 -7.16
C PRO A 265 16.62 -2.64 -7.50
N PRO A 266 15.74 -3.51 -6.94
CA PRO A 266 14.31 -3.31 -7.04
C PRO A 266 14.04 -1.88 -6.55
N SER A 267 13.34 -1.08 -7.36
CA SER A 267 13.00 0.28 -6.95
C SER A 267 12.16 0.16 -5.68
N SER A 268 12.79 0.58 -4.60
CA SER A 268 12.15 0.71 -3.31
C SER A 268 11.01 1.72 -3.44
N ALA A 269 9.89 1.38 -2.88
CA ALA A 269 8.69 2.19 -2.80
C ALA A 269 8.97 3.68 -2.56
N GLY A 270 8.27 4.48 -3.32
CA GLY A 270 8.42 5.89 -3.57
C GLY A 270 8.87 6.80 -2.43
N ARG A 271 9.75 7.70 -2.81
CA ARG A 271 9.99 8.93 -2.06
C ARG A 271 8.75 9.80 -2.22
N VAL A 272 7.88 9.83 -1.23
CA VAL A 272 6.85 10.87 -1.14
C VAL A 272 7.57 12.17 -0.80
N VAL A 273 7.73 13.03 -1.77
CA VAL A 273 8.21 14.41 -1.54
C VAL A 273 7.01 15.17 -1.01
N SER A 274 7.01 15.49 0.28
CA SER A 274 6.09 16.48 0.83
C SER A 274 6.35 17.82 0.15
N PRO A 275 5.32 18.58 -0.29
CA PRO A 275 5.53 19.91 -0.81
C PRO A 275 6.17 20.78 0.29
N SER A 276 7.37 21.27 0.05
CA SER A 276 7.99 22.28 0.86
C SER A 276 7.06 23.49 0.92
N LYS A 277 6.82 24.06 2.11
CA LYS A 277 6.12 25.32 2.28
C LYS A 277 6.91 26.41 1.55
N GLY A 278 6.62 26.61 0.28
CA GLY A 278 7.08 27.73 -0.52
C GLY A 278 6.25 28.95 -0.15
N SER A 279 6.90 29.96 0.42
CA SER A 279 6.36 31.30 0.56
C SER A 279 5.93 31.82 -0.81
N ALA A 280 4.67 32.23 -0.92
CA ALA A 280 4.15 32.90 -2.09
C ALA A 280 4.89 34.24 -2.28
N ALA A 281 5.66 34.36 -3.35
CA ALA A 281 6.16 35.63 -3.84
C ALA A 281 5.28 36.08 -5.03
N PRO A 282 5.01 37.40 -5.19
CA PRO A 282 4.06 37.89 -6.18
C PRO A 282 4.59 37.75 -7.60
N LEU A 283 3.71 37.39 -8.52
CA LEU A 283 3.92 37.40 -9.96
C LEU A 283 4.27 38.82 -10.45
N GLN A 284 5.50 39.04 -10.92
CA GLN A 284 5.81 40.15 -11.81
C GLN A 284 6.02 39.63 -13.23
N GLN A 285 5.31 40.28 -14.14
CA GLN A 285 5.38 40.07 -15.60
C GLN A 285 6.78 40.49 -16.11
N GLY A 286 7.33 39.66 -17.02
CA GLY A 286 8.55 40.02 -17.75
C GLY A 286 8.82 39.01 -18.88
N LEU A 287 8.43 39.37 -20.10
CA LEU A 287 8.85 38.71 -21.34
C LEU A 287 10.35 38.95 -21.58
N GLY A 288 11.11 37.88 -21.77
CA GLY A 288 12.52 37.99 -22.15
C GLY A 288 13.25 36.67 -22.29
N ARG A 289 13.44 36.24 -23.51
CA ARG A 289 14.45 35.37 -24.14
C ARG A 289 15.47 34.67 -23.25
N GLY A 290 15.59 33.34 -23.45
CA GLY A 290 16.83 32.59 -23.30
C GLY A 290 17.09 32.10 -21.88
N VAL A 291 16.42 31.05 -21.44
CA VAL A 291 16.80 30.34 -20.21
C VAL A 291 17.55 29.06 -20.59
N THR A 292 18.87 29.12 -20.50
CA THR A 292 19.70 27.94 -20.30
C THR A 292 19.39 27.42 -18.90
N THR A 293 18.77 26.25 -18.80
CA THR A 293 18.55 25.55 -17.53
C THR A 293 19.90 25.21 -16.89
N PRO A 294 20.14 25.61 -15.62
CA PRO A 294 21.28 25.07 -14.89
C PRO A 294 21.04 23.59 -14.62
N ALA A 295 21.95 22.74 -15.07
CA ALA A 295 22.00 21.35 -14.66
C ALA A 295 22.23 21.29 -13.15
N LEU A 296 21.19 21.01 -12.38
CA LEU A 296 21.32 20.59 -11.00
C LEU A 296 21.96 19.20 -11.00
N ALA A 297 23.22 19.13 -10.59
CA ALA A 297 23.92 17.90 -10.31
C ALA A 297 23.20 17.17 -9.15
N ALA A 298 22.26 16.32 -9.47
CA ALA A 298 21.72 15.34 -8.56
C ALA A 298 22.77 14.24 -8.39
N SER A 299 23.22 14.00 -7.17
CA SER A 299 23.94 12.80 -6.76
C SER A 299 22.97 11.60 -6.86
N GLY A 300 22.78 11.09 -8.06
CA GLY A 300 21.95 9.92 -8.36
C GLY A 300 22.62 9.17 -9.51
N THR A 301 22.70 7.86 -9.37
CA THR A 301 23.14 6.93 -10.42
C THR A 301 22.47 7.30 -11.75
N PRO A 302 23.22 7.41 -12.86
CA PRO A 302 22.64 7.79 -14.15
C PRO A 302 21.62 6.72 -14.57
N PHE A 303 20.38 7.13 -14.77
CA PHE A 303 19.32 6.30 -15.34
C PHE A 303 19.77 5.79 -16.71
N ARG A 304 19.71 4.48 -16.92
CA ARG A 304 20.02 3.90 -18.23
C ARG A 304 18.85 4.16 -19.17
N LYS A 305 19.18 4.40 -20.45
CA LYS A 305 18.24 4.72 -21.54
C LYS A 305 17.08 3.71 -21.72
N GLY A 306 17.14 2.50 -21.09
CA GLY A 306 16.10 1.47 -21.12
C GLY A 306 15.00 1.59 -20.06
N ASP A 307 15.19 2.41 -19.01
CA ASP A 307 14.24 2.45 -17.87
C ASP A 307 12.97 3.25 -18.16
N TYR A 308 12.93 3.98 -19.27
CA TYR A 308 11.83 4.85 -19.65
C TYR A 308 10.94 4.27 -20.75
N HIS A 309 11.44 3.31 -21.53
CA HIS A 309 10.74 2.84 -22.70
C HIS A 309 9.82 1.65 -22.39
N ARG A 310 8.68 1.63 -23.08
CA ARG A 310 7.80 0.47 -23.10
C ARG A 310 8.51 -0.75 -23.71
N ASP A 311 8.01 -1.92 -23.40
CA ASP A 311 8.42 -3.18 -23.99
C ASP A 311 7.49 -3.55 -25.16
N GLU A 312 7.96 -3.38 -26.38
CA GLU A 312 7.19 -3.70 -27.60
C GLU A 312 6.78 -5.17 -27.68
N ALA A 313 7.57 -6.08 -27.10
CA ALA A 313 7.24 -7.49 -27.11
C ALA A 313 6.01 -7.78 -26.20
N VAL A 314 5.91 -7.09 -25.07
CA VAL A 314 4.75 -7.16 -24.17
C VAL A 314 3.51 -6.64 -24.88
N ILE A 315 3.62 -5.49 -25.54
CA ILE A 315 2.47 -4.87 -26.25
C ILE A 315 1.96 -5.82 -27.36
N LYS A 316 2.86 -6.35 -28.19
CA LYS A 316 2.51 -7.31 -29.25
C LYS A 316 1.85 -8.58 -28.72
N GLN A 317 2.31 -9.09 -27.56
CA GLN A 317 1.68 -10.26 -26.95
C GLN A 317 0.26 -9.94 -26.47
N ILE A 318 0.04 -8.79 -25.84
CA ILE A 318 -1.30 -8.34 -25.41
C ILE A 318 -2.19 -8.13 -26.64
N GLU A 319 -1.71 -7.48 -27.69
CA GLU A 319 -2.45 -7.30 -28.94
C GLU A 319 -2.86 -8.66 -29.56
N LYS A 320 -1.94 -9.65 -29.55
CA LYS A 320 -2.26 -11.00 -30.02
C LYS A 320 -3.38 -11.66 -29.20
N ILE A 321 -3.34 -11.55 -27.86
CA ILE A 321 -4.37 -12.10 -26.96
C ILE A 321 -5.72 -11.41 -27.19
N THR A 322 -5.71 -10.12 -27.50
CA THR A 322 -6.89 -9.27 -27.63
C THR A 322 -7.32 -9.02 -29.10
N ASN A 323 -6.84 -9.82 -30.05
CA ASN A 323 -7.15 -9.71 -31.48
C ASN A 323 -6.89 -8.29 -32.04
N GLY A 324 -5.81 -7.64 -31.60
CA GLY A 324 -5.39 -6.30 -32.03
C GLY A 324 -6.06 -5.14 -31.32
N LEU A 325 -7.05 -5.37 -30.47
CA LEU A 325 -7.82 -4.31 -29.82
C LEU A 325 -7.06 -3.64 -28.65
N GLY A 326 -6.29 -4.40 -27.90
CA GLY A 326 -5.79 -4.03 -26.59
C GLY A 326 -6.80 -4.36 -25.47
N VAL A 327 -6.43 -4.14 -24.20
CA VAL A 327 -7.28 -4.43 -23.05
C VAL A 327 -8.25 -3.29 -22.74
N ASP A 328 -9.38 -3.60 -22.12
CA ASP A 328 -10.34 -2.58 -21.66
C ASP A 328 -9.77 -1.73 -20.53
N VAL A 329 -9.07 -2.38 -19.58
CA VAL A 329 -8.50 -1.72 -18.41
C VAL A 329 -7.08 -2.23 -18.16
N SER A 330 -6.14 -1.31 -18.01
CA SER A 330 -4.78 -1.63 -17.55
C SER A 330 -4.60 -1.16 -16.11
N PHE A 331 -3.99 -2.00 -15.28
CA PHE A 331 -3.61 -1.69 -13.91
C PHE A 331 -2.08 -1.60 -13.81
N GLU A 332 -1.56 -0.43 -13.51
CA GLU A 332 -0.14 -0.22 -13.24
C GLU A 332 0.10 -0.34 -11.73
N MET A 333 0.71 -1.47 -11.30
CA MET A 333 0.89 -1.84 -9.89
C MET A 333 2.37 -1.93 -9.49
N ALA A 334 3.28 -1.62 -10.39
CA ALA A 334 4.72 -1.83 -10.20
C ALA A 334 5.50 -0.55 -9.87
N GLY A 335 5.00 0.63 -10.28
CA GLY A 335 5.64 1.92 -10.03
C GLY A 335 6.88 2.20 -10.91
N PHE A 336 7.00 1.55 -12.09
CA PHE A 336 8.07 1.83 -13.05
C PHE A 336 7.56 2.68 -14.22
N ASN A 337 8.46 3.47 -14.80
CA ASN A 337 8.12 4.27 -15.98
C ASN A 337 7.73 3.39 -17.17
N SER A 338 8.48 2.31 -17.38
CA SER A 338 8.20 1.34 -18.45
C SER A 338 6.87 0.61 -18.25
N SER A 339 6.51 0.22 -17.03
CA SER A 339 5.24 -0.46 -16.75
C SER A 339 4.04 0.46 -17.01
N PHE A 340 4.14 1.75 -16.66
CA PHE A 340 3.08 2.71 -16.94
C PHE A 340 2.93 2.98 -18.45
N ASN A 341 4.05 3.15 -19.17
CA ASN A 341 4.00 3.29 -20.63
C ASN A 341 3.46 2.02 -21.28
N ASN A 342 3.84 0.82 -20.80
CA ASN A 342 3.24 -0.44 -21.26
C ASN A 342 1.71 -0.44 -21.03
N ALA A 343 1.25 -0.01 -19.87
CA ALA A 343 -0.18 0.08 -19.55
C ALA A 343 -0.93 1.00 -20.52
N LEU A 344 -0.38 2.20 -20.80
CA LEU A 344 -0.97 3.14 -21.77
C LEU A 344 -1.05 2.54 -23.17
N PHE A 345 0.01 1.84 -23.61
CA PHE A 345 0.07 1.29 -24.96
C PHE A 345 -0.77 0.02 -25.14
N ALA A 346 -0.90 -0.79 -24.08
CA ALA A 346 -1.69 -2.02 -24.09
C ALA A 346 -3.21 -1.75 -24.03
N THR A 347 -3.62 -0.58 -23.52
CA THR A 347 -5.04 -0.22 -23.36
C THR A 347 -5.65 0.15 -24.71
N ARG A 348 -6.85 -0.37 -25.02
CA ARG A 348 -7.58 -0.04 -26.23
C ARG A 348 -7.99 1.42 -26.30
N ARG A 349 -8.45 1.88 -27.47
CA ARG A 349 -9.06 3.22 -27.61
C ARG A 349 -10.27 3.35 -26.67
N GLY A 350 -10.37 4.49 -25.98
CA GLY A 350 -11.43 4.74 -25.00
C GLY A 350 -11.39 3.83 -23.78
N GLY A 351 -10.26 3.18 -23.49
CA GLY A 351 -10.08 2.35 -22.32
C GLY A 351 -9.52 3.12 -21.12
N ASP A 352 -9.42 2.43 -20.00
CA ASP A 352 -9.04 2.99 -18.70
C ASP A 352 -7.66 2.50 -18.26
N VAL A 353 -6.87 3.37 -17.62
CA VAL A 353 -5.59 3.02 -16.99
C VAL A 353 -5.66 3.39 -15.50
N ILE A 354 -5.50 2.41 -14.64
CA ILE A 354 -5.47 2.61 -13.19
C ILE A 354 -4.01 2.69 -12.75
N ALA A 355 -3.59 3.87 -12.31
CA ALA A 355 -2.24 4.16 -11.83
C ALA A 355 -2.20 4.03 -10.30
N PHE A 356 -1.59 2.96 -9.79
CA PHE A 356 -1.47 2.68 -8.37
C PHE A 356 -0.01 2.66 -7.90
N GLY A 357 0.90 2.13 -8.71
CA GLY A 357 2.32 1.99 -8.35
C GLY A 357 2.98 3.35 -8.09
N ILE A 358 3.54 3.54 -6.88
CA ILE A 358 4.24 4.79 -6.54
C ILE A 358 5.64 4.75 -7.15
N LYS A 359 5.93 5.70 -8.04
CA LYS A 359 7.20 5.83 -8.74
C LYS A 359 8.17 6.74 -7.99
N THR A 360 9.46 6.39 -8.01
CA THR A 360 10.54 7.28 -7.61
C THR A 360 11.17 7.97 -8.82
N GLY A 361 11.51 9.26 -8.67
CA GLY A 361 12.13 10.07 -9.72
C GLY A 361 11.17 10.53 -10.80
N ASP A 362 11.72 11.09 -11.87
CA ASP A 362 10.94 11.69 -12.95
C ASP A 362 10.15 10.66 -13.75
N PHE A 363 9.01 11.09 -14.27
CA PHE A 363 8.17 10.31 -15.16
C PHE A 363 8.28 10.84 -16.59
N VAL A 364 8.52 9.94 -17.55
CA VAL A 364 8.53 10.24 -18.98
C VAL A 364 7.36 9.53 -19.64
N LEU A 365 6.40 10.30 -20.13
CA LEU A 365 5.30 9.79 -20.94
C LEU A 365 5.76 9.65 -22.38
N GLU A 366 5.82 8.42 -22.87
CA GLU A 366 6.10 8.16 -24.28
C GLU A 366 4.89 8.49 -25.15
N ASP A 367 5.12 9.19 -26.24
CA ASP A 367 4.12 9.50 -27.25
C ASP A 367 2.82 10.09 -26.66
N TYR A 368 2.92 11.31 -26.14
CA TYR A 368 1.77 12.05 -25.59
C TYR A 368 0.59 12.11 -26.59
N ASN A 369 0.88 12.29 -27.89
CA ASN A 369 -0.17 12.37 -28.91
C ASN A 369 -0.96 11.07 -29.00
N ARG A 370 -0.29 9.91 -28.88
CA ARG A 370 -0.97 8.62 -28.86
C ARG A 370 -1.92 8.49 -27.68
N PHE A 371 -1.51 8.94 -26.49
CA PHE A 371 -2.37 8.99 -25.31
C PHE A 371 -3.65 9.78 -25.57
N VAL A 372 -3.52 11.02 -26.10
CA VAL A 372 -4.65 11.89 -26.40
C VAL A 372 -5.55 11.33 -27.50
N VAL A 373 -4.95 10.90 -28.62
CA VAL A 373 -5.71 10.40 -29.79
C VAL A 373 -6.44 9.08 -29.49
N ARG A 374 -5.95 8.29 -28.55
CA ARG A 374 -6.66 7.09 -28.09
C ARG A 374 -7.80 7.36 -27.12
N GLY A 375 -7.91 8.58 -26.59
CA GLY A 375 -8.96 8.96 -25.65
C GLY A 375 -8.90 8.13 -24.37
N LEU A 376 -7.70 7.90 -23.82
CA LEU A 376 -7.53 7.11 -22.62
C LEU A 376 -7.93 7.92 -21.39
N THR A 377 -8.55 7.26 -20.41
CA THR A 377 -8.78 7.82 -19.08
C THR A 377 -7.76 7.25 -18.10
N VAL A 378 -7.04 8.11 -17.38
CA VAL A 378 -6.09 7.70 -16.33
C VAL A 378 -6.68 8.04 -14.96
N HIS A 379 -6.80 7.02 -14.12
CA HIS A 379 -7.29 7.13 -12.76
C HIS A 379 -6.12 6.92 -11.78
N ALA A 380 -5.75 7.95 -11.03
CA ALA A 380 -4.78 7.84 -9.94
C ALA A 380 -5.46 7.27 -8.70
N VAL A 381 -4.87 6.24 -8.10
CA VAL A 381 -5.42 5.54 -6.93
C VAL A 381 -4.38 5.46 -5.83
N ILE A 382 -4.77 5.87 -4.62
CA ILE A 382 -3.94 5.75 -3.42
C ILE A 382 -4.80 5.31 -2.24
N GLY A 383 -4.25 4.45 -1.39
CA GLY A 383 -4.89 4.04 -0.14
C GLY A 383 -6.26 3.39 -0.35
N ARG A 384 -7.17 3.62 0.58
CA ARG A 384 -8.50 3.01 0.63
C ARG A 384 -9.58 4.09 0.79
N ARG A 385 -10.61 4.03 -0.04
CA ARG A 385 -11.80 4.89 0.16
C ARG A 385 -12.61 4.36 1.34
N LEU A 386 -12.75 5.21 2.36
CA LEU A 386 -13.46 4.85 3.58
C LEU A 386 -14.93 5.36 3.52
N PRO A 387 -15.88 4.56 3.98
CA PRO A 387 -15.77 3.20 4.55
C PRO A 387 -15.80 2.07 3.50
N GLU A 388 -16.15 2.35 2.26
CA GLU A 388 -16.62 1.39 1.23
C GLU A 388 -15.58 0.29 0.95
N THR A 389 -14.31 0.65 0.92
CA THR A 389 -13.23 -0.31 0.63
C THR A 389 -13.08 -1.33 1.75
N TRP A 390 -13.14 -0.89 3.02
CA TRP A 390 -13.04 -1.79 4.18
C TRP A 390 -14.25 -2.72 4.26
N GLU A 391 -15.45 -2.20 4.08
CA GLU A 391 -16.67 -3.01 4.06
C GLU A 391 -16.64 -4.07 2.97
N THR A 392 -16.20 -3.68 1.77
CA THR A 392 -16.07 -4.63 0.64
C THR A 392 -14.99 -5.67 0.94
N THR A 393 -13.84 -5.26 1.50
CA THR A 393 -12.77 -6.17 1.90
C THR A 393 -13.26 -7.21 2.91
N GLN A 394 -13.96 -6.78 3.95
CA GLN A 394 -14.49 -7.67 4.97
C GLN A 394 -15.57 -8.62 4.42
N LYS A 395 -16.45 -8.13 3.56
CA LYS A 395 -17.44 -8.98 2.87
C LYS A 395 -16.77 -10.05 2.01
N LEU A 396 -15.76 -9.67 1.25
CA LEU A 396 -15.01 -10.61 0.40
C LEU A 396 -14.27 -11.65 1.24
N PHE A 397 -13.65 -11.27 2.35
CA PHE A 397 -12.99 -12.22 3.23
C PHE A 397 -14.00 -13.14 3.96
N ALA A 398 -15.10 -12.60 4.43
CA ALA A 398 -16.11 -13.38 5.16
C ALA A 398 -16.91 -14.36 4.30
N ASP A 399 -16.86 -14.25 2.97
CA ASP A 399 -17.58 -15.13 2.04
C ASP A 399 -16.74 -16.35 1.65
N PRO A 400 -17.05 -17.54 2.18
CA PRO A 400 -16.28 -18.77 1.88
C PRO A 400 -16.46 -19.25 0.43
N SER A 401 -17.51 -18.81 -0.26
CA SER A 401 -17.83 -19.27 -1.62
C SER A 401 -16.82 -18.78 -2.66
N ASN A 402 -16.18 -17.63 -2.44
CA ASN A 402 -15.25 -17.02 -3.36
C ASN A 402 -13.80 -17.54 -3.26
N LYS A 403 -13.50 -18.36 -2.23
CA LYS A 403 -12.19 -18.97 -1.97
C LYS A 403 -11.03 -17.98 -1.80
N ILE A 404 -11.30 -16.70 -1.57
CA ILE A 404 -10.25 -15.66 -1.45
C ILE A 404 -9.31 -16.00 -0.29
N GLN A 405 -9.83 -16.27 0.91
CA GLN A 405 -8.99 -16.63 2.05
C GLN A 405 -8.18 -17.89 1.82
N GLU A 406 -8.80 -18.92 1.23
CA GLU A 406 -8.14 -20.18 0.90
C GLU A 406 -6.98 -19.95 -0.08
N ASN A 407 -7.21 -19.18 -1.13
CA ASN A 407 -6.19 -18.85 -2.12
C ASN A 407 -5.03 -18.02 -1.52
N ILE A 408 -5.33 -17.02 -0.70
CA ILE A 408 -4.29 -16.24 -0.03
C ILE A 408 -3.47 -17.14 0.90
N TRP A 409 -4.13 -17.96 1.72
CA TRP A 409 -3.46 -18.85 2.66
C TRP A 409 -2.60 -19.92 1.97
N ASN A 410 -3.17 -20.60 0.98
CA ASN A 410 -2.49 -21.73 0.34
C ASN A 410 -1.46 -21.34 -0.70
N ILE A 411 -1.66 -20.21 -1.39
CA ILE A 411 -0.83 -19.82 -2.53
C ILE A 411 0.12 -18.68 -2.17
N ILE A 412 -0.39 -17.58 -1.60
CA ILE A 412 0.41 -16.39 -1.33
C ILE A 412 1.22 -16.54 -0.04
N LEU A 413 0.60 -17.08 1.02
CA LEU A 413 1.27 -17.34 2.30
C LEU A 413 1.82 -18.77 2.43
N GLU A 414 1.65 -19.63 1.42
CA GLU A 414 2.18 -21.01 1.39
C GLU A 414 1.92 -21.77 2.70
N GLN A 415 0.74 -21.57 3.29
CA GLN A 415 0.32 -22.15 4.59
C GLN A 415 1.24 -21.77 5.77
N GLY A 416 1.86 -20.60 5.70
CA GLY A 416 2.81 -20.12 6.70
C GLY A 416 4.24 -20.69 6.55
N LYS A 417 4.46 -21.59 5.58
CA LYS A 417 5.77 -22.25 5.39
C LYS A 417 6.80 -21.27 4.83
N GLY A 418 7.65 -20.73 5.71
CA GLY A 418 8.68 -19.75 5.34
C GLY A 418 8.12 -18.34 5.08
N THR A 419 6.83 -18.11 5.27
CA THR A 419 6.18 -16.81 5.07
C THR A 419 5.68 -16.16 6.37
N ILE A 420 5.74 -16.88 7.49
CA ILE A 420 5.46 -16.36 8.83
C ILE A 420 6.74 -16.45 9.66
N LEU A 421 7.17 -15.33 10.24
CA LEU A 421 8.33 -15.22 11.11
C LEU A 421 7.88 -14.85 12.53
N PRO A 422 8.04 -15.73 13.53
CA PRO A 422 7.86 -15.33 14.92
C PRO A 422 8.81 -14.19 15.31
N LEU A 423 8.30 -13.12 15.94
CA LEU A 423 9.12 -11.96 16.32
C LEU A 423 10.33 -12.34 17.18
N LYS A 424 10.15 -13.30 18.08
CA LYS A 424 11.24 -13.83 18.94
C LYS A 424 12.38 -14.52 18.17
N GLU A 425 12.13 -14.91 16.92
CA GLU A 425 13.10 -15.58 16.05
C GLU A 425 13.67 -14.64 14.99
N TYR A 426 13.35 -13.35 15.10
CA TYR A 426 13.83 -12.36 14.17
C TYR A 426 15.36 -12.21 14.24
N THR A 427 16.00 -12.32 13.07
CA THR A 427 17.33 -11.79 12.80
C THR A 427 17.28 -11.06 11.46
N LYS A 428 18.18 -10.10 11.26
CA LYS A 428 18.23 -9.34 9.98
C LYS A 428 18.45 -10.27 8.79
N GLU A 429 19.35 -11.26 8.95
CA GLU A 429 19.71 -12.21 7.90
C GLU A 429 18.52 -13.09 7.50
N ARG A 430 17.85 -13.68 8.50
CA ARG A 430 16.65 -14.52 8.26
C ARG A 430 15.55 -13.73 7.61
N PHE A 431 15.26 -12.54 8.12
CA PHE A 431 14.22 -11.67 7.57
C PHE A 431 14.52 -11.24 6.12
N GLU A 432 15.79 -10.88 5.83
CA GLU A 432 16.21 -10.53 4.48
C GLU A 432 16.11 -11.72 3.51
N GLU A 433 16.48 -12.92 3.95
CA GLU A 433 16.34 -14.14 3.16
C GLU A 433 14.87 -14.41 2.81
N MET A 434 13.98 -14.34 3.80
CA MET A 434 12.54 -14.51 3.59
C MET A 434 11.98 -13.46 2.63
N MET A 435 12.35 -12.18 2.79
CA MET A 435 11.93 -11.13 1.87
C MET A 435 12.39 -11.34 0.42
N LYS A 436 13.54 -11.96 0.20
CA LYS A 436 14.04 -12.29 -1.16
C LYS A 436 13.25 -13.41 -1.81
N LYS A 437 12.76 -14.38 -1.00
CA LYS A 437 12.09 -15.59 -1.49
C LYS A 437 10.59 -15.39 -1.72
N HIS A 438 9.93 -14.62 -0.86
CA HIS A 438 8.48 -14.54 -0.83
C HIS A 438 7.97 -13.12 -1.09
N PRO A 439 6.98 -12.93 -1.98
CA PRO A 439 6.37 -11.63 -2.22
C PRO A 439 5.70 -11.04 -0.98
N LYS A 440 5.02 -11.89 -0.19
CA LYS A 440 4.30 -11.49 1.02
C LYS A 440 4.77 -12.30 2.24
N LEU A 441 4.98 -11.60 3.35
CA LEU A 441 5.39 -12.17 4.63
C LEU A 441 4.52 -11.63 5.75
N LEU A 442 4.42 -12.39 6.84
CA LEU A 442 3.88 -11.97 8.12
C LEU A 442 4.94 -12.10 9.22
N ILE A 443 4.85 -11.24 10.21
CA ILE A 443 5.48 -11.40 11.52
C ILE A 443 4.39 -11.84 12.49
N GLU A 444 4.60 -12.93 13.19
CA GLU A 444 3.81 -13.37 14.34
C GLU A 444 4.40 -12.73 15.59
N ILE A 445 3.62 -11.95 16.29
CA ILE A 445 4.06 -11.12 17.43
C ILE A 445 3.83 -11.86 18.75
#